data_6a72204c0d499e7468bb6a720089212f
#
_entry.id   6a72204c0d499e7468bb6a720089212f
#
_cell.length_a   1.000
_cell.length_b   1.000
_cell.length_c   1.000
_cell.angle_alpha   90.00
_cell.angle_beta   90.00
_cell.angle_gamma   90.00
#
_symmetry.space_group_name_H-M   'P 1'
#
loop_
_entity.id
_entity.type
_entity.pdbx_description
1 polymer ?
#
loop_
_entity_poly.entity_id
_entity_poly.type
_entity_poly.pdbx_seq_one_letter_code
_entity_poly.pdbx_strand_id
1 'polypeptide(L)'
;ALMYSGITMSRYVFAFLKIKSGLAIARRLHILGSYWGILIMGLHLGLHWSMFLSIADKKLKINSASKIRSVICFSVGAFIACCGAYVMIKRDFFTYMFLKSEFVFLDYEESKILFYLDYFSVMSLCVFIAHYFSRLLKIITLKKKNIFER
;
A
#
# COMPACT_ATOMS: atom_id res chain seq x y z
N ALA A 1 -2.70 -5.00 16.71
CA ALA A 1 -1.63 -4.10 17.15
C ALA A 1 -2.05 -2.63 17.03
N LEU A 2 -2.46 -2.12 15.85
CA LEU A 2 -2.80 -0.70 15.60
C LEU A 2 -3.92 -0.17 16.48
N MET A 3 -5.03 -0.90 16.64
CA MET A 3 -6.14 -0.47 17.52
C MET A 3 -5.68 -0.37 18.98
N TYR A 4 -5.00 -1.39 19.49
CA TYR A 4 -4.50 -1.39 20.87
C TYR A 4 -3.55 -0.20 21.11
N SER A 5 -2.58 0.01 20.24
CA SER A 5 -1.64 1.13 20.36
C SER A 5 -2.33 2.49 20.21
N GLY A 6 -3.33 2.61 19.32
CA GLY A 6 -4.13 3.82 19.16
C GLY A 6 -4.95 4.15 20.41
N ILE A 7 -5.59 3.16 21.03
CA ILE A 7 -6.33 3.33 22.31
C ILE A 7 -5.38 3.78 23.41
N THR A 8 -4.21 3.11 23.55
CA THR A 8 -3.23 3.43 24.58
C THR A 8 -2.65 4.85 24.43
N MET A 9 -2.50 5.33 23.20
CA MET A 9 -1.98 6.68 22.90
C MET A 9 -3.04 7.77 22.93
N SER A 10 -4.34 7.42 22.96
CA SER A 10 -5.42 8.40 22.94
C SER A 10 -5.47 9.20 24.23
N ARG A 11 -5.35 10.52 24.09
CA ARG A 11 -5.43 11.48 25.21
C ARG A 11 -6.84 12.00 25.47
N TYR A 12 -7.73 11.85 24.49
CA TYR A 12 -9.09 12.43 24.56
C TYR A 12 -10.15 11.36 24.76
N VAL A 13 -10.24 10.38 23.85
CA VAL A 13 -11.32 9.38 23.83
C VAL A 13 -11.19 8.37 24.98
N PHE A 14 -9.94 7.97 25.31
CA PHE A 14 -9.65 6.96 26.32
C PHE A 14 -8.87 7.53 27.52
N ALA A 15 -8.98 8.84 27.78
CA ALA A 15 -8.30 9.52 28.90
C ALA A 15 -8.64 8.90 30.27
N PHE A 16 -9.81 8.29 30.41
CA PHE A 16 -10.28 7.63 31.63
C PHE A 16 -9.48 6.37 32.00
N LEU A 17 -8.80 5.74 31.03
CA LEU A 17 -8.02 4.50 31.27
C LEU A 17 -6.69 4.77 31.97
N LYS A 18 -6.23 6.01 32.10
CA LYS A 18 -4.99 6.46 32.79
C LYS A 18 -3.77 5.54 32.55
N ILE A 19 -3.63 4.99 31.35
CA ILE A 19 -2.54 4.07 31.00
C ILE A 19 -1.25 4.89 30.89
N LYS A 20 -0.42 4.88 31.93
CA LYS A 20 0.88 5.57 31.94
C LYS A 20 2.03 4.65 31.55
N SER A 21 1.88 3.33 31.72
CA SER A 21 2.89 2.33 31.44
C SER A 21 2.79 1.87 29.98
N GLY A 22 3.95 1.76 29.29
CA GLY A 22 3.99 1.20 27.93
C GLY A 22 3.72 2.18 26.78
N LEU A 23 3.59 3.48 27.02
CA LEU A 23 3.38 4.49 25.96
C LEU A 23 4.48 4.49 24.89
N ALA A 24 5.73 4.28 25.28
CA ALA A 24 6.84 4.20 24.32
C ALA A 24 6.70 2.98 23.40
N ILE A 25 6.35 1.83 23.96
CA ILE A 25 6.10 0.60 23.19
C ILE A 25 4.89 0.76 22.30
N ALA A 26 3.80 1.34 22.82
CA ALA A 26 2.59 1.60 22.03
C ALA A 26 2.88 2.51 20.83
N ARG A 27 3.71 3.56 21.01
CA ARG A 27 4.12 4.45 19.92
C ARG A 27 4.93 3.71 18.85
N ARG A 28 5.93 2.94 19.26
CA ARG A 28 6.75 2.13 18.33
C ARG A 28 5.89 1.13 17.55
N LEU A 29 4.99 0.43 18.23
CA LEU A 29 4.06 -0.50 17.59
C LEU A 29 3.08 0.20 16.65
N HIS A 30 2.66 1.41 16.97
CA HIS A 30 1.78 2.18 16.10
C HIS A 30 2.48 2.63 14.83
N ILE A 31 3.68 3.19 14.94
CA ILE A 31 4.51 3.59 13.79
C ILE A 31 4.78 2.37 12.91
N LEU A 32 5.34 1.31 13.48
CA LEU A 32 5.67 0.08 12.77
C LEU A 32 4.44 -0.49 12.06
N GLY A 33 3.33 -0.63 12.80
CA GLY A 33 2.09 -1.19 12.28
C GLY A 33 1.47 -0.35 11.17
N SER A 34 1.57 0.98 11.23
CA SER A 34 1.06 1.88 10.20
C SER A 34 1.84 1.74 8.89
N TYR A 35 3.17 1.79 8.94
CA TYR A 35 3.99 1.69 7.74
C TYR A 35 3.95 0.31 7.10
N TRP A 36 4.10 -0.76 7.88
CA TRP A 36 3.95 -2.13 7.38
C TRP A 36 2.52 -2.44 6.95
N GLY A 37 1.53 -1.88 7.64
CA GLY A 37 0.12 -2.03 7.30
C GLY A 37 -0.21 -1.50 5.91
N ILE A 38 0.29 -0.33 5.54
CA ILE A 38 0.10 0.24 4.19
C ILE A 38 0.74 -0.66 3.13
N LEU A 39 1.96 -1.16 3.37
CA LEU A 39 2.66 -2.06 2.42
C LEU A 39 1.90 -3.37 2.24
N ILE A 40 1.56 -4.05 3.34
CA ILE A 40 0.87 -5.34 3.30
C ILE A 40 -0.50 -5.19 2.66
N MET A 41 -1.24 -4.14 3.00
CA MET A 41 -2.55 -3.86 2.41
C MET A 41 -2.45 -3.58 0.92
N GLY A 42 -1.45 -2.80 0.48
CA GLY A 42 -1.18 -2.53 -0.93
C GLY A 42 -0.82 -3.81 -1.70
N LEU A 43 0.06 -4.64 -1.16
CA LEU A 43 0.43 -5.92 -1.76
C LEU A 43 -0.77 -6.88 -1.85
N HIS A 44 -1.56 -6.99 -0.77
CA HIS A 44 -2.77 -7.82 -0.76
C HIS A 44 -3.79 -7.37 -1.82
N LEU A 45 -4.06 -6.06 -1.87
CA LEU A 45 -4.93 -5.48 -2.88
C LEU A 45 -4.43 -5.75 -4.29
N GLY A 46 -3.11 -5.65 -4.51
CA GLY A 46 -2.47 -5.91 -5.80
C GLY A 46 -2.63 -7.35 -6.28
N LEU A 47 -2.54 -8.33 -5.38
CA LEU A 47 -2.79 -9.74 -5.70
C LEU A 47 -4.22 -9.99 -6.19
N HIS A 48 -5.19 -9.27 -5.63
CA HIS A 48 -6.60 -9.35 -6.00
C HIS A 48 -7.02 -8.34 -7.08
N TRP A 49 -6.10 -7.52 -7.60
CA TRP A 49 -6.41 -6.43 -8.52
C TRP A 49 -7.12 -6.88 -9.80
N SER A 50 -6.76 -8.05 -10.33
CA SER A 50 -7.43 -8.63 -11.49
C SER A 50 -8.93 -8.89 -11.27
N MET A 51 -9.33 -9.21 -10.05
CA MET A 51 -10.73 -9.40 -9.69
C MET A 51 -11.48 -8.06 -9.73
N PHE A 52 -10.89 -6.99 -9.19
CA PHE A 52 -11.48 -5.65 -9.24
C PHE A 52 -11.63 -5.15 -10.67
N LEU A 53 -10.63 -5.35 -11.53
CA LEU A 53 -10.71 -5.01 -12.95
C LEU A 53 -11.83 -5.79 -13.65
N SER A 54 -11.96 -7.08 -13.37
CA SER A 54 -13.04 -7.92 -13.92
C SER A 54 -14.44 -7.43 -13.52
N ILE A 55 -14.62 -7.02 -12.27
CA ILE A 55 -15.87 -6.46 -11.77
C ILE A 55 -16.17 -5.12 -12.45
N ALA A 56 -15.17 -4.26 -12.58
CA ALA A 56 -15.31 -2.96 -13.25
C ALA A 56 -15.68 -3.14 -14.72
N ASP A 57 -15.04 -4.05 -15.45
CA ASP A 57 -15.34 -4.35 -16.84
C ASP A 57 -16.79 -4.84 -17.02
N LYS A 58 -17.26 -5.71 -16.13
CA LYS A 58 -18.66 -6.18 -16.14
C LYS A 58 -19.66 -5.05 -15.90
N LYS A 59 -19.40 -4.18 -14.92
CA LYS A 59 -20.28 -3.04 -14.61
C LYS A 59 -20.33 -2.03 -15.75
N LEU A 60 -19.21 -1.75 -16.37
CA LEU A 60 -19.10 -0.79 -17.47
C LEU A 60 -19.50 -1.38 -18.83
N LYS A 61 -19.94 -2.67 -18.89
CA LYS A 61 -20.30 -3.40 -20.11
C LYS A 61 -19.23 -3.33 -21.21
N ILE A 62 -17.96 -3.31 -20.81
CA ILE A 62 -16.84 -3.19 -21.74
C ILE A 62 -16.51 -4.61 -22.23
N ASN A 63 -17.04 -4.98 -23.39
CA ASN A 63 -16.88 -6.31 -23.97
C ASN A 63 -15.59 -6.51 -24.77
N SER A 64 -14.78 -5.49 -24.97
CA SER A 64 -13.56 -5.64 -25.78
C SER A 64 -12.29 -5.46 -24.96
N ALA A 65 -11.47 -6.50 -24.95
CA ALA A 65 -10.08 -6.43 -24.49
C ALA A 65 -9.23 -5.63 -25.49
N SER A 66 -9.39 -4.32 -25.51
CA SER A 66 -8.58 -3.45 -26.36
C SER A 66 -7.12 -3.42 -25.87
N LYS A 67 -6.18 -3.72 -26.76
CA LYS A 67 -4.74 -3.58 -26.47
C LYS A 67 -4.39 -2.15 -26.04
N ILE A 68 -5.01 -1.15 -26.67
CA ILE A 68 -4.83 0.28 -26.38
C ILE A 68 -5.19 0.56 -24.91
N ARG A 69 -6.33 0.08 -24.43
CA ARG A 69 -6.75 0.25 -23.03
C ARG A 69 -5.75 -0.36 -22.06
N SER A 70 -5.25 -1.57 -22.37
CA SER A 70 -4.24 -2.24 -21.54
C SER A 70 -2.95 -1.44 -21.45
N VAL A 71 -2.50 -0.85 -22.56
CA VAL A 71 -1.29 -0.01 -22.60
C VAL A 71 -1.51 1.29 -21.81
N ILE A 72 -2.66 1.94 -21.97
CA ILE A 72 -3.00 3.17 -21.21
C ILE A 72 -3.04 2.87 -19.71
N CYS A 73 -3.74 1.82 -19.29
CA CYS A 73 -3.80 1.43 -17.87
C CYS A 73 -2.42 1.10 -17.30
N PHE A 74 -1.57 0.43 -18.08
CA PHE A 74 -0.19 0.14 -17.68
C PHE A 74 0.62 1.44 -17.53
N SER A 75 0.56 2.33 -18.50
CA SER A 75 1.33 3.59 -18.48
C SER A 75 0.93 4.49 -17.32
N VAL A 76 -0.38 4.64 -17.09
CA VAL A 76 -0.91 5.41 -15.94
C VAL A 76 -0.51 4.76 -14.62
N GLY A 77 -0.65 3.44 -14.50
CA GLY A 77 -0.24 2.71 -13.30
C GLY A 77 1.26 2.82 -13.04
N ALA A 78 2.10 2.71 -14.08
CA ALA A 78 3.55 2.87 -13.98
C ALA A 78 3.93 4.29 -13.54
N PHE A 79 3.26 5.31 -14.08
CA PHE A 79 3.49 6.70 -13.68
C PHE A 79 3.19 6.91 -12.19
N ILE A 80 2.02 6.46 -11.72
CA ILE A 80 1.64 6.56 -10.29
C ILE A 80 2.62 5.76 -9.42
N ALA A 81 3.06 4.58 -9.87
CA ALA A 81 4.05 3.78 -9.15
C ALA A 81 5.40 4.49 -9.03
N CYS A 82 5.86 5.16 -10.09
CA CYS A 82 7.08 6.00 -10.03
C CYS A 82 6.94 7.15 -9.03
N CYS A 83 5.78 7.82 -9.01
CA CYS A 83 5.49 8.83 -7.99
C CYS A 83 5.55 8.24 -6.58
N GLY A 84 4.98 7.05 -6.37
CA GLY A 84 5.03 6.34 -5.09
C GLY A 84 6.45 5.99 -4.65
N ALA A 85 7.31 5.57 -5.57
CA ALA A 85 8.72 5.30 -5.29
C ALA A 85 9.48 6.58 -4.88
N TYR A 86 9.22 7.70 -5.57
CA TYR A 86 9.77 8.99 -5.20
C TYR A 86 9.33 9.42 -3.80
N VAL A 87 8.04 9.28 -3.50
CA VAL A 87 7.49 9.63 -2.18
C VAL A 87 8.07 8.77 -1.07
N MET A 88 8.31 7.47 -1.30
CA MET A 88 8.96 6.59 -0.31
C MET A 88 10.32 7.13 0.11
N ILE A 89 11.07 7.71 -0.82
CA ILE A 89 12.38 8.33 -0.54
C ILE A 89 12.18 9.68 0.15
N LYS A 90 11.32 10.54 -0.41
CA LYS A 90 11.04 11.90 0.10
C LYS A 90 10.57 11.90 1.55
N ARG A 91 9.75 10.92 1.94
CA ARG A 91 9.13 10.79 3.27
C ARG A 91 9.94 9.92 4.23
N ASP A 92 11.17 9.57 3.90
CA ASP A 92 12.02 8.69 4.73
C ASP A 92 11.29 7.41 5.22
N PHE A 93 10.45 6.83 4.33
CA PHE A 93 9.55 5.73 4.65
C PHE A 93 10.29 4.56 5.32
N PHE A 94 11.49 4.25 4.83
CA PHE A 94 12.34 3.18 5.36
C PHE A 94 12.82 3.48 6.79
N THR A 95 13.08 4.73 7.12
CA THR A 95 13.50 5.15 8.47
C THR A 95 12.44 4.80 9.50
N TYR A 96 11.18 5.08 9.20
CA TYR A 96 10.06 4.76 10.07
C TYR A 96 9.67 3.28 10.05
N MET A 97 9.78 2.62 8.91
CA MET A 97 9.50 1.20 8.74
C MET A 97 10.45 0.32 9.56
N PHE A 98 11.72 0.73 9.73
CA PHE A 98 12.72 0.03 10.52
C PHE A 98 12.95 0.64 11.91
N LEU A 99 12.06 1.52 12.37
CA LEU A 99 12.15 2.20 13.69
C LEU A 99 13.50 2.87 13.96
N LYS A 100 14.15 3.42 12.93
CA LYS A 100 15.37 4.22 13.10
C LYS A 100 15.07 5.56 13.78
N SER A 101 13.82 6.03 13.72
CA SER A 101 13.31 7.20 14.46
C SER A 101 12.06 6.81 15.24
N GLU A 102 12.00 7.27 16.49
CA GLU A 102 10.85 7.04 17.39
C GLU A 102 9.75 8.12 17.23
N PHE A 103 10.04 9.17 16.49
CA PHE A 103 9.13 10.28 16.26
C PHE A 103 8.96 10.50 14.77
N VAL A 104 7.71 10.64 14.34
CA VAL A 104 7.36 11.04 12.99
C VAL A 104 7.23 12.56 12.98
N PHE A 105 8.10 13.22 12.23
CA PHE A 105 8.00 14.66 12.03
C PHE A 105 6.95 14.92 10.96
N LEU A 106 5.82 15.47 11.38
CA LEU A 106 4.74 15.90 10.51
C LEU A 106 4.88 17.43 10.30
N ASP A 107 4.91 17.83 9.04
CA ASP A 107 4.78 19.22 8.67
C ASP A 107 3.30 19.61 8.73
N TYR A 108 2.94 20.45 9.70
CA TYR A 108 1.55 20.90 9.91
C TYR A 108 1.13 21.98 8.92
N GLU A 109 2.08 22.60 8.21
CA GLU A 109 1.80 23.60 7.17
C GLU A 109 1.50 22.94 5.82
N GLU A 110 1.86 21.67 5.67
CA GLU A 110 1.58 20.93 4.45
C GLU A 110 0.08 20.70 4.24
N SER A 111 -0.38 20.83 3.00
CA SER A 111 -1.76 20.50 2.64
C SER A 111 -2.08 19.05 2.96
N LYS A 112 -3.14 18.83 3.75
CA LYS A 112 -3.62 17.49 4.12
C LYS A 112 -3.90 16.63 2.89
N ILE A 113 -4.36 17.25 1.78
CA ILE A 113 -4.65 16.54 0.53
C ILE A 113 -3.36 15.97 -0.07
N LEU A 114 -2.28 16.76 -0.12
CA LEU A 114 -0.98 16.29 -0.61
C LEU A 114 -0.44 15.14 0.25
N PHE A 115 -0.57 15.25 1.57
CA PHE A 115 -0.20 14.19 2.49
C PHE A 115 -0.90 12.87 2.18
N TYR A 116 -2.24 12.88 2.00
CA TYR A 116 -2.99 11.66 1.65
C TYR A 116 -2.64 11.13 0.27
N LEU A 117 -2.42 12.00 -0.72
CA LEU A 117 -2.01 11.60 -2.07
C LEU A 117 -0.63 10.91 -2.06
N ASP A 118 0.30 11.38 -1.25
CA ASP A 118 1.61 10.78 -1.08
C ASP A 118 1.48 9.32 -0.59
N TYR A 119 0.75 9.08 0.50
CA TYR A 119 0.55 7.71 1.01
C TYR A 119 -0.27 6.82 0.08
N PHE A 120 -1.23 7.41 -0.64
CA PHE A 120 -1.99 6.69 -1.67
C PHE A 120 -1.09 6.26 -2.84
N SER A 121 -0.14 7.09 -3.26
CA SER A 121 0.81 6.75 -4.31
C SER A 121 1.77 5.63 -3.89
N VAL A 122 2.21 5.60 -2.61
CA VAL A 122 3.00 4.49 -2.06
C VAL A 122 2.20 3.18 -2.05
N MET A 123 0.93 3.23 -1.65
CA MET A 123 0.05 2.05 -1.70
C MET A 123 -0.14 1.57 -3.13
N SER A 124 -0.32 2.50 -4.09
CA SER A 124 -0.48 2.18 -5.51
C SER A 124 0.78 1.54 -6.11
N LEU A 125 1.98 1.94 -5.68
CA LEU A 125 3.23 1.28 -6.03
C LEU A 125 3.20 -0.21 -5.62
N CYS A 126 2.79 -0.50 -4.39
CA CYS A 126 2.69 -1.88 -3.90
C CYS A 126 1.65 -2.70 -4.70
N VAL A 127 0.50 -2.10 -5.01
CA VAL A 127 -0.53 -2.71 -5.86
C VAL A 127 0.03 -3.04 -7.23
N PHE A 128 0.73 -2.11 -7.85
CA PHE A 128 1.33 -2.28 -9.18
C PHE A 128 2.34 -3.44 -9.17
N ILE A 129 3.28 -3.43 -8.24
CA ILE A 129 4.30 -4.49 -8.12
C ILE A 129 3.62 -5.86 -7.92
N ALA A 130 2.71 -5.99 -6.97
CA ALA A 130 2.06 -7.27 -6.66
C ALA A 130 1.22 -7.78 -7.83
N HIS A 131 0.47 -6.90 -8.51
CA HIS A 131 -0.34 -7.28 -9.67
C HIS A 131 0.51 -7.83 -10.82
N TYR A 132 1.54 -7.09 -11.24
CA TYR A 132 2.37 -7.51 -12.37
C TYR A 132 3.26 -8.69 -12.02
N PHE A 133 3.77 -8.76 -10.79
CA PHE A 133 4.54 -9.92 -10.31
C PHE A 133 3.69 -11.20 -10.31
N SER A 134 2.46 -11.14 -9.78
CA SER A 134 1.55 -12.30 -9.80
C SER A 134 1.19 -12.74 -11.22
N ARG A 135 1.06 -11.79 -12.16
CA ARG A 135 0.82 -12.08 -13.57
C ARG A 135 2.01 -12.78 -14.23
N LEU A 136 3.23 -12.33 -13.93
CA LEU A 136 4.46 -12.96 -14.43
C LEU A 136 4.59 -14.39 -13.90
N LEU A 137 4.35 -14.61 -12.61
CA LEU A 137 4.39 -15.96 -12.02
C LEU A 137 3.40 -16.92 -12.70
N LYS A 138 2.19 -16.47 -12.97
CA LYS A 138 1.19 -17.28 -13.69
C LYS A 138 1.67 -17.69 -15.09
N ILE A 139 2.27 -16.76 -15.84
CA ILE A 139 2.79 -17.05 -17.19
C ILE A 139 3.92 -18.09 -17.13
N ILE A 140 4.86 -17.93 -16.18
CA ILE A 140 5.98 -18.87 -16.00
C ILE A 140 5.47 -20.27 -15.64
N THR A 141 4.50 -20.36 -14.72
CA THR A 141 3.93 -21.63 -14.27
C THR A 141 3.22 -22.36 -15.43
N LEU A 142 2.43 -21.63 -16.23
CA LEU A 142 1.76 -22.21 -17.40
C LEU A 142 2.76 -22.69 -18.46
N LYS A 143 3.81 -21.93 -18.70
CA LYS A 143 4.86 -22.32 -19.64
C LYS A 143 5.58 -23.61 -19.19
N LYS A 144 5.89 -23.71 -17.89
CA LYS A 144 6.51 -24.90 -17.30
C LYS A 144 5.61 -26.13 -17.42
N LYS A 145 4.30 -25.99 -17.18
CA LYS A 145 3.32 -27.08 -17.32
C LYS A 145 3.26 -27.61 -18.74
N ASN A 146 3.19 -26.71 -19.74
CA ASN A 146 3.14 -27.09 -21.15
C ASN A 146 4.43 -27.77 -21.65
N ILE A 147 5.59 -27.54 -21.00
CA ILE A 147 6.84 -28.24 -21.34
C ILE A 147 6.86 -29.64 -20.74
N PHE A 148 6.23 -29.85 -19.58
CA PHE A 148 6.22 -31.16 -18.90
C PHE A 148 5.17 -32.13 -19.47
N GLU A 149 4.14 -31.60 -20.13
CA GLU A 149 3.09 -32.38 -20.79
C GLU A 149 3.39 -32.75 -22.27
N ARG A 150 4.56 -32.33 -22.78
CA ARG A 150 5.10 -32.76 -24.11
C ARG A 150 6.17 -33.83 -23.99
#